data_cf674649fda0ce9ffa2878ec050673bc
#
_entry.id   cf674649fda0ce9ffa2878ec050673bc
#
_cell.length_a   1.000
_cell.length_b   1.000
_cell.length_c   1.000
_cell.angle_alpha   90.00
_cell.angle_beta   90.00
_cell.angle_gamma   90.00
#
_symmetry.space_group_name_H-M   'P 1'
#
loop_
_entity.id
_entity.type
_entity.pdbx_description
1 polymer ?
#
loop_
_entity_poly.entity_id
_entity_poly.type
_entity_poly.pdbx_seq_one_letter_code
_entity_poly.pdbx_strand_id
1 'polypeptide(L)'
;EVSVAVRAQIEKYPLRLDKNLISLCRKERLVELLHNFIVFDSGVKKTCRPNQFFGNMAARDFVWRHEGGIIWHTQGSGKSLTMVWLSKWIKENISDSRILIITDRDELDVQIEQVFAGVNESIVRIRRGSELIQKINDTSPVMMCSLIHKFGKKNRGRSGESDYTGFIEELKRSLPENFSPKGDFYVFVDECHRTQSGKLHKAMETILPNATFIGFTGTPLMKKDKETSLEVFGPYIHRYKFDEAVRDKVVLDLRYEAREVEQNVVQQDRIDAWFEAKTRGLTGVAKAKLKQRWGNLQKMFSSKARLGQIVADIVFDMETKPRLHDGRGNAMLVAGSIYQACKFYELFQETELKGKCAIVTSYEPAVGDIRTETVGDDGETEAVEQYEIYMKMLGGKDPKTFEKEVKEKFIKQPEQMKLLIVVDKLLTGFDAPPATYLYIDKSMRDHSLFQAICRVNRLDGEDKEFGYIIDYKDLFRSLENAVADYTSEAFDCYDKEDVSGLLTDRLDKAKEQLEDSLEALRALCEPVAPPKDMVDYYHYFCGANTEAFDLDELEENMPKREQLYNLSA
;
A
#
# COMPACT_ATOMS: atom_id res chain seq x y z
N GLU A 1 -0.77 3.02 -25.83
CA GLU A 1 0.07 2.41 -26.87
C GLU A 1 0.56 3.46 -27.86
N VAL A 2 1.88 3.52 -28.06
CA VAL A 2 2.46 4.39 -29.09
C VAL A 2 2.10 3.78 -30.44
N SER A 3 1.42 4.54 -31.31
CA SER A 3 1.06 4.03 -32.63
C SER A 3 2.29 3.53 -33.40
N VAL A 4 2.12 2.54 -34.27
CA VAL A 4 3.20 1.95 -35.08
C VAL A 4 4.01 3.02 -35.82
N ALA A 5 3.32 4.05 -36.32
CA ALA A 5 3.96 5.18 -37.00
C ALA A 5 4.89 6.01 -36.10
N VAL A 6 4.52 6.16 -34.81
CA VAL A 6 5.35 6.87 -33.81
C VAL A 6 6.54 6.01 -33.40
N ARG A 7 6.35 4.70 -33.24
CA ARG A 7 7.48 3.77 -32.98
C ARG A 7 8.50 3.83 -34.11
N ALA A 8 8.06 3.75 -35.35
CA ALA A 8 8.93 3.84 -36.51
C ALA A 8 9.69 5.19 -36.62
N GLN A 9 9.09 6.29 -36.13
CA GLN A 9 9.79 7.58 -36.04
C GLN A 9 10.81 7.60 -34.90
N ILE A 10 10.45 7.07 -33.72
CA ILE A 10 11.34 7.00 -32.53
C ILE A 10 12.56 6.13 -32.80
N GLU A 11 12.42 5.02 -33.53
CA GLU A 11 13.51 4.10 -33.88
C GLU A 11 14.58 4.75 -34.76
N LYS A 12 14.24 5.79 -35.52
CA LYS A 12 15.22 6.53 -36.35
C LYS A 12 16.16 7.42 -35.56
N TYR A 13 15.83 7.69 -34.28
CA TYR A 13 16.61 8.60 -33.46
C TYR A 13 17.27 7.85 -32.32
N PRO A 14 18.60 7.77 -32.27
CA PRO A 14 19.31 6.98 -31.27
C PRO A 14 19.27 7.62 -29.87
N LEU A 15 19.20 8.93 -29.79
CA LEU A 15 19.31 9.65 -28.53
C LEU A 15 18.00 9.56 -27.71
N ARG A 16 18.14 9.33 -26.40
CA ARG A 16 17.02 9.28 -25.47
C ARG A 16 16.24 10.60 -25.42
N LEU A 17 16.96 11.72 -25.54
CA LEU A 17 16.34 13.04 -25.55
C LEU A 17 15.40 13.21 -26.76
N ASP A 18 15.82 12.82 -27.96
CA ASP A 18 15.01 12.91 -29.16
C ASP A 18 13.74 12.05 -29.04
N LYS A 19 13.89 10.83 -28.51
CA LYS A 19 12.75 9.93 -28.24
C LYS A 19 11.73 10.58 -27.30
N ASN A 20 12.20 11.23 -26.24
CA ASN A 20 11.35 11.91 -25.28
C ASN A 20 10.67 13.14 -25.92
N LEU A 21 11.39 13.96 -26.67
CA LEU A 21 10.85 15.13 -27.36
C LEU A 21 9.78 14.73 -28.39
N ILE A 22 10.06 13.73 -29.22
CA ILE A 22 9.10 13.22 -30.21
C ILE A 22 7.85 12.65 -29.53
N SER A 23 8.03 11.94 -28.40
CA SER A 23 6.92 11.33 -27.67
C SER A 23 6.04 12.36 -26.99
N LEU A 24 6.61 13.40 -26.36
CA LEU A 24 5.88 14.39 -25.57
C LEU A 24 5.40 15.58 -26.39
N CYS A 25 6.24 16.06 -27.33
CA CYS A 25 6.02 17.32 -28.03
C CYS A 25 5.31 17.17 -29.37
N ARG A 26 4.77 15.98 -29.69
CA ARG A 26 3.82 15.90 -30.82
C ARG A 26 2.67 16.85 -30.56
N LYS A 27 2.30 17.61 -31.58
CA LYS A 27 1.32 18.69 -31.46
C LYS A 27 0.02 18.23 -30.78
N GLU A 28 -0.54 17.13 -31.22
CA GLU A 28 -1.80 16.60 -30.71
C GLU A 28 -1.65 16.18 -29.23
N ARG A 29 -0.55 15.51 -28.87
CA ARG A 29 -0.31 15.08 -27.51
C ARG A 29 0.01 16.24 -26.59
N LEU A 30 0.81 17.21 -27.06
CA LEU A 30 1.14 18.39 -26.25
C LEU A 30 -0.12 19.20 -25.93
N VAL A 31 -0.98 19.43 -26.93
CA VAL A 31 -2.27 20.12 -26.73
C VAL A 31 -3.14 19.34 -25.75
N GLU A 32 -3.24 18.04 -25.91
CA GLU A 32 -3.99 17.16 -25.02
C GLU A 32 -3.47 17.23 -23.57
N LEU A 33 -2.16 17.16 -23.37
CA LEU A 33 -1.53 17.26 -22.05
C LEU A 33 -1.80 18.62 -21.39
N LEU A 34 -1.66 19.71 -22.15
CA LEU A 34 -1.86 21.07 -21.64
C LEU A 34 -3.33 21.34 -21.29
N HIS A 35 -4.26 20.84 -22.10
CA HIS A 35 -5.69 21.09 -21.91
C HIS A 35 -6.28 20.18 -20.82
N ASN A 36 -6.04 18.87 -20.89
CA ASN A 36 -6.77 17.88 -20.10
C ASN A 36 -6.00 17.33 -18.89
N PHE A 37 -4.65 17.44 -18.87
CA PHE A 37 -3.83 16.74 -17.89
C PHE A 37 -2.98 17.64 -16.99
N ILE A 38 -3.30 18.93 -16.95
CA ILE A 38 -2.74 19.86 -15.95
C ILE A 38 -3.86 20.22 -14.97
N VAL A 39 -3.58 20.07 -13.69
CA VAL A 39 -4.44 20.51 -12.58
C VAL A 39 -3.60 21.23 -11.52
N PHE A 40 -4.24 22.12 -10.77
CA PHE A 40 -3.65 22.78 -9.63
C PHE A 40 -4.31 22.21 -8.37
N ASP A 41 -3.61 21.35 -7.68
CA ASP A 41 -4.08 20.75 -6.43
C ASP A 41 -3.55 21.58 -5.25
N SER A 42 -4.46 22.27 -4.58
CA SER A 42 -4.12 23.17 -3.46
C SER A 42 -3.01 24.19 -3.81
N GLY A 43 -3.06 24.71 -5.05
CA GLY A 43 -2.08 25.67 -5.56
C GLY A 43 -0.80 25.05 -6.15
N VAL A 44 -0.61 23.74 -6.02
CA VAL A 44 0.54 23.04 -6.60
C VAL A 44 0.17 22.49 -7.97
N LYS A 45 0.93 22.88 -9.00
CA LYS A 45 0.75 22.37 -10.37
C LYS A 45 1.11 20.90 -10.43
N LYS A 46 0.18 20.09 -10.91
CA LYS A 46 0.36 18.65 -11.16
C LYS A 46 0.08 18.34 -12.63
N THR A 47 0.91 17.46 -13.20
CA THR A 47 0.70 16.87 -14.53
C THR A 47 0.55 15.37 -14.38
N CYS A 48 -0.08 14.73 -15.37
CA CYS A 48 -0.23 13.28 -15.34
C CYS A 48 1.12 12.55 -15.55
N ARG A 49 1.23 11.40 -14.96
CA ARG A 49 2.25 10.40 -15.27
C ARG A 49 1.85 9.60 -16.53
N PRO A 50 2.78 8.91 -17.20
CA PRO A 50 2.46 8.12 -18.38
C PRO A 50 1.32 7.11 -18.18
N ASN A 51 1.34 6.36 -17.06
CA ASN A 51 0.28 5.41 -16.75
C ASN A 51 -1.11 6.07 -16.60
N GLN A 52 -1.15 7.27 -16.04
CA GLN A 52 -2.40 8.03 -15.87
C GLN A 52 -2.88 8.58 -17.23
N PHE A 53 -1.97 9.05 -18.08
CA PHE A 53 -2.28 9.49 -19.43
C PHE A 53 -2.89 8.35 -20.25
N PHE A 54 -2.16 7.24 -20.40
CA PHE A 54 -2.62 6.12 -21.22
C PHE A 54 -3.87 5.44 -20.64
N GLY A 55 -3.97 5.33 -19.31
CA GLY A 55 -5.15 4.82 -18.65
C GLY A 55 -6.40 5.67 -18.91
N ASN A 56 -6.27 7.00 -18.85
CA ASN A 56 -7.36 7.89 -19.21
C ASN A 56 -7.72 7.83 -20.70
N MET A 57 -6.72 7.83 -21.59
CA MET A 57 -6.97 7.72 -23.02
C MET A 57 -7.72 6.43 -23.37
N ALA A 58 -7.29 5.30 -22.81
CA ALA A 58 -8.00 4.03 -22.98
C ALA A 58 -9.42 4.07 -22.39
N ALA A 59 -9.59 4.67 -21.20
CA ALA A 59 -10.91 4.78 -20.58
C ALA A 59 -11.90 5.62 -21.39
N ARG A 60 -11.44 6.67 -22.07
CA ARG A 60 -12.29 7.49 -22.95
C ARG A 60 -12.91 6.67 -24.08
N ASP A 61 -12.15 5.75 -24.67
CA ASP A 61 -12.66 4.87 -25.73
C ASP A 61 -13.76 3.96 -25.21
N PHE A 62 -13.66 3.47 -23.98
CA PHE A 62 -14.71 2.69 -23.32
C PHE A 62 -15.94 3.55 -23.00
N VAL A 63 -15.73 4.75 -22.46
CA VAL A 63 -16.80 5.73 -22.17
C VAL A 63 -17.58 6.06 -23.44
N TRP A 64 -16.91 6.33 -24.57
CA TRP A 64 -17.59 6.61 -25.86
C TRP A 64 -18.44 5.44 -26.36
N ARG A 65 -18.08 4.20 -26.02
CA ARG A 65 -18.86 3.01 -26.39
C ARG A 65 -19.89 2.62 -25.33
N HIS A 66 -19.99 3.39 -24.22
CA HIS A 66 -20.78 3.01 -23.04
C HIS A 66 -20.44 1.61 -22.51
N GLU A 67 -19.17 1.24 -22.56
CA GLU A 67 -18.65 -0.02 -22.07
C GLU A 67 -17.96 0.17 -20.71
N GLY A 68 -18.25 -0.74 -19.77
CA GLY A 68 -17.55 -0.83 -18.51
C GLY A 68 -16.19 -1.50 -18.64
N GLY A 69 -15.39 -1.44 -17.56
CA GLY A 69 -14.11 -2.11 -17.50
C GLY A 69 -13.32 -1.81 -16.22
N ILE A 70 -12.12 -2.38 -16.13
CA ILE A 70 -11.27 -2.28 -14.95
C ILE A 70 -9.97 -1.53 -15.27
N ILE A 71 -9.68 -0.48 -14.50
CA ILE A 71 -8.36 0.17 -14.45
C ILE A 71 -7.61 -0.39 -13.26
N TRP A 72 -6.63 -1.23 -13.56
CA TRP A 72 -5.72 -1.75 -12.54
C TRP A 72 -4.41 -0.99 -12.59
N HIS A 73 -4.24 -0.07 -11.66
CA HIS A 73 -3.00 0.67 -11.43
C HIS A 73 -2.49 0.37 -10.03
N THR A 74 -1.25 -0.08 -9.92
CA THR A 74 -0.66 -0.47 -8.63
C THR A 74 -0.82 0.62 -7.58
N GLN A 75 -0.81 0.22 -6.32
CA GLN A 75 -1.02 1.13 -5.21
C GLN A 75 0.10 2.20 -5.15
N GLY A 76 -0.27 3.48 -5.05
CA GLY A 76 0.70 4.57 -5.10
C GLY A 76 0.89 5.23 -6.46
N SER A 77 0.33 4.67 -7.51
CA SER A 77 0.44 5.21 -8.88
C SER A 77 -0.42 6.46 -9.15
N GLY A 78 -1.24 6.90 -8.18
CA GLY A 78 -2.05 8.11 -8.29
C GLY A 78 -3.45 7.90 -8.87
N LYS A 79 -4.13 6.79 -8.55
CA LYS A 79 -5.50 6.46 -9.01
C LYS A 79 -6.52 7.58 -8.78
N SER A 80 -6.48 8.26 -7.63
CA SER A 80 -7.41 9.37 -7.33
C SER A 80 -7.33 10.49 -8.36
N LEU A 81 -6.13 10.89 -8.80
CA LEU A 81 -5.96 11.86 -9.88
C LEU A 81 -6.40 11.30 -11.24
N THR A 82 -6.22 10.00 -11.49
CA THR A 82 -6.76 9.35 -12.69
C THR A 82 -8.28 9.50 -12.75
N MET A 83 -8.98 9.27 -11.63
CA MET A 83 -10.43 9.50 -11.52
C MET A 83 -10.80 10.96 -11.76
N VAL A 84 -10.05 11.93 -11.21
CA VAL A 84 -10.28 13.36 -11.43
C VAL A 84 -10.20 13.71 -12.90
N TRP A 85 -9.12 13.35 -13.60
CA TRP A 85 -8.97 13.67 -15.02
C TRP A 85 -10.05 13.01 -15.88
N LEU A 86 -10.40 11.75 -15.59
CA LEU A 86 -11.47 11.07 -16.31
C LEU A 86 -12.82 11.74 -16.05
N SER A 87 -13.12 12.10 -14.80
CA SER A 87 -14.35 12.80 -14.42
C SER A 87 -14.48 14.16 -15.12
N LYS A 88 -13.39 14.94 -15.15
CA LYS A 88 -13.38 16.24 -15.84
C LYS A 88 -13.64 16.07 -17.33
N TRP A 89 -12.95 15.13 -17.95
CA TRP A 89 -13.12 14.87 -19.37
C TRP A 89 -14.55 14.40 -19.71
N ILE A 90 -15.14 13.49 -18.92
CA ILE A 90 -16.53 13.04 -19.09
C ILE A 90 -17.48 14.24 -19.00
N LYS A 91 -17.35 15.06 -17.95
CA LYS A 91 -18.16 16.26 -17.74
C LYS A 91 -18.10 17.25 -18.90
N GLU A 92 -16.93 17.39 -19.53
CA GLU A 92 -16.71 18.33 -20.64
C GLU A 92 -17.17 17.79 -21.99
N ASN A 93 -17.12 16.48 -22.21
CA ASN A 93 -17.32 15.87 -23.52
C ASN A 93 -18.63 15.08 -23.67
N ILE A 94 -19.25 14.68 -22.55
CA ILE A 94 -20.52 13.93 -22.57
C ILE A 94 -21.63 14.82 -22.03
N SER A 95 -22.62 15.10 -22.87
CA SER A 95 -23.79 15.88 -22.47
C SER A 95 -24.61 15.10 -21.43
N ASP A 96 -25.16 15.84 -20.45
CA ASP A 96 -25.99 15.28 -19.38
C ASP A 96 -25.30 14.21 -18.51
N SER A 97 -23.95 14.16 -18.54
CA SER A 97 -23.16 13.20 -17.77
C SER A 97 -23.24 13.46 -16.27
N ARG A 98 -23.28 12.39 -15.50
CA ARG A 98 -23.26 12.42 -14.04
C ARG A 98 -22.30 11.36 -13.50
N ILE A 99 -21.49 11.71 -12.53
CA ILE A 99 -20.43 10.87 -12.02
C ILE A 99 -20.71 10.51 -10.58
N LEU A 100 -20.71 9.21 -10.28
CA LEU A 100 -20.83 8.68 -8.93
C LEU A 100 -19.58 7.89 -8.59
N ILE A 101 -18.82 8.34 -7.59
CA ILE A 101 -17.66 7.63 -7.07
C ILE A 101 -18.08 6.87 -5.83
N ILE A 102 -17.89 5.56 -5.83
CA ILE A 102 -18.21 4.66 -4.72
C ILE A 102 -16.92 4.20 -4.06
N THR A 103 -16.79 4.47 -2.76
CA THR A 103 -15.63 4.07 -1.96
C THR A 103 -16.04 3.15 -0.82
N ASP A 104 -15.08 2.34 -0.36
CA ASP A 104 -15.29 1.38 0.72
C ASP A 104 -14.90 1.93 2.10
N ARG A 105 -14.13 3.03 2.17
CA ARG A 105 -13.54 3.55 3.42
C ARG A 105 -13.69 5.04 3.59
N ASP A 106 -13.93 5.45 4.82
CA ASP A 106 -14.03 6.86 5.21
C ASP A 106 -12.80 7.68 4.84
N GLU A 107 -11.60 7.11 5.04
CA GLU A 107 -10.34 7.79 4.72
C GLU A 107 -10.19 8.04 3.22
N LEU A 108 -10.57 7.09 2.37
CA LEU A 108 -10.54 7.23 0.91
C LEU A 108 -11.57 8.23 0.42
N ASP A 109 -12.76 8.21 0.99
CA ASP A 109 -13.85 9.12 0.68
C ASP A 109 -13.46 10.59 0.99
N VAL A 110 -12.85 10.83 2.16
CA VAL A 110 -12.28 12.14 2.52
C VAL A 110 -11.14 12.55 1.59
N GLN A 111 -10.26 11.62 1.26
CA GLN A 111 -9.14 11.88 0.36
C GLN A 111 -9.60 12.24 -1.05
N ILE A 112 -10.61 11.54 -1.58
CA ILE A 112 -11.20 11.85 -2.88
C ILE A 112 -11.84 13.23 -2.85
N GLU A 113 -12.65 13.54 -1.84
CA GLU A 113 -13.25 14.87 -1.66
C GLU A 113 -12.17 15.97 -1.65
N GLN A 114 -11.08 15.77 -0.90
CA GLN A 114 -9.97 16.73 -0.83
C GLN A 114 -9.27 16.92 -2.17
N VAL A 115 -9.01 15.83 -2.91
CA VAL A 115 -8.36 15.89 -4.23
C VAL A 115 -9.24 16.65 -5.24
N PHE A 116 -10.55 16.38 -5.26
CA PHE A 116 -11.48 17.11 -6.14
C PHE A 116 -11.58 18.59 -5.75
N ALA A 117 -11.73 18.89 -4.46
CA ALA A 117 -11.75 20.26 -3.97
C ALA A 117 -10.44 21.00 -4.26
N GLY A 118 -9.29 20.31 -4.13
CA GLY A 118 -7.97 20.85 -4.43
C GLY A 118 -7.81 21.31 -5.88
N VAL A 119 -8.51 20.68 -6.80
CA VAL A 119 -8.51 21.01 -8.24
C VAL A 119 -9.70 21.88 -8.67
N ASN A 120 -10.40 22.49 -7.73
CA ASN A 120 -11.60 23.33 -7.94
C ASN A 120 -12.79 22.58 -8.57
N GLU A 121 -12.89 21.27 -8.39
CA GLU A 121 -14.06 20.52 -8.79
C GLU A 121 -14.94 20.26 -7.55
N SER A 122 -16.23 20.64 -7.63
CA SER A 122 -17.16 20.36 -6.53
C SER A 122 -17.70 18.94 -6.65
N ILE A 123 -17.47 18.15 -5.61
CA ILE A 123 -18.04 16.83 -5.44
C ILE A 123 -18.92 16.82 -4.19
N VAL A 124 -20.13 16.28 -4.30
CA VAL A 124 -21.05 16.19 -3.17
C VAL A 124 -20.89 14.85 -2.48
N ARG A 125 -20.50 14.90 -1.21
CA ARG A 125 -20.36 13.71 -0.38
C ARG A 125 -21.71 13.29 0.19
N ILE A 126 -22.15 12.10 -0.19
CA ILE A 126 -23.41 11.50 0.22
C ILE A 126 -23.20 10.61 1.44
N ARG A 127 -24.02 10.81 2.46
CA ARG A 127 -23.88 10.12 3.74
C ARG A 127 -24.97 9.08 4.03
N ARG A 128 -26.06 9.08 3.26
CA ARG A 128 -27.24 8.20 3.48
C ARG A 128 -27.76 7.66 2.15
N GLY A 129 -28.27 6.44 2.15
CA GLY A 129 -28.85 5.83 0.95
C GLY A 129 -30.07 6.59 0.42
N SER A 130 -30.91 7.10 1.31
CA SER A 130 -32.05 7.95 0.94
C SER A 130 -31.60 9.25 0.25
N GLU A 131 -30.51 9.85 0.70
CA GLU A 131 -29.91 11.04 0.07
C GLU A 131 -29.38 10.71 -1.32
N LEU A 132 -28.72 9.52 -1.49
CA LEU A 132 -28.25 9.06 -2.79
C LEU A 132 -29.40 8.92 -3.78
N ILE A 133 -30.48 8.24 -3.40
CA ILE A 133 -31.67 8.05 -4.23
C ILE A 133 -32.30 9.40 -4.62
N GLN A 134 -32.41 10.32 -3.67
CA GLN A 134 -32.91 11.65 -3.96
C GLN A 134 -32.03 12.37 -4.98
N LYS A 135 -30.71 12.36 -4.77
CA LYS A 135 -29.76 13.02 -5.66
C LYS A 135 -29.72 12.40 -7.06
N ILE A 136 -29.86 11.09 -7.19
CA ILE A 136 -29.94 10.40 -8.49
C ILE A 136 -31.20 10.83 -9.23
N ASN A 137 -32.31 11.04 -8.52
CA ASN A 137 -33.59 11.48 -9.10
C ASN A 137 -33.63 12.98 -9.46
N ASP A 138 -32.67 13.78 -8.96
CA ASP A 138 -32.48 15.18 -9.31
C ASP A 138 -31.49 15.32 -10.49
N THR A 139 -31.47 16.48 -11.15
CA THR A 139 -30.51 16.81 -12.21
C THR A 139 -29.16 17.32 -11.67
N SER A 140 -29.09 17.58 -10.36
CA SER A 140 -27.90 18.08 -9.65
C SER A 140 -27.68 17.24 -8.37
N PRO A 141 -26.45 17.02 -7.93
CA PRO A 141 -25.17 17.48 -8.48
C PRO A 141 -24.64 16.59 -9.63
N VAL A 142 -23.70 17.15 -10.42
CA VAL A 142 -23.05 16.41 -11.50
C VAL A 142 -22.10 15.36 -10.97
N MET A 143 -21.32 15.66 -9.91
CA MET A 143 -20.37 14.74 -9.29
C MET A 143 -20.76 14.44 -7.84
N MET A 144 -20.74 13.15 -7.51
CA MET A 144 -21.12 12.62 -6.21
C MET A 144 -20.09 11.59 -5.73
N CYS A 145 -19.87 11.55 -4.42
CA CYS A 145 -19.11 10.51 -3.75
C CYS A 145 -19.96 9.86 -2.66
N SER A 146 -19.94 8.55 -2.59
CA SER A 146 -20.71 7.78 -1.61
C SER A 146 -19.88 6.69 -0.98
N LEU A 147 -19.97 6.59 0.35
CA LEU A 147 -19.30 5.61 1.16
C LEU A 147 -20.24 4.44 1.47
N ILE A 148 -19.84 3.21 1.18
CA ILE A 148 -20.70 2.04 1.27
C ILE A 148 -21.08 1.68 2.71
N HIS A 149 -20.14 1.65 3.64
CA HIS A 149 -20.34 1.03 4.96
C HIS A 149 -21.03 1.94 6.01
N LYS A 150 -21.42 3.15 5.67
CA LYS A 150 -22.20 4.00 6.58
C LYS A 150 -23.68 3.65 6.63
N PHE A 151 -24.14 2.72 5.82
CA PHE A 151 -25.54 2.42 5.56
C PHE A 151 -26.10 1.19 6.30
N GLY A 152 -25.34 0.53 7.16
CA GLY A 152 -25.81 -0.59 7.97
C GLY A 152 -25.99 -0.21 9.44
N LYS A 153 -27.00 -0.75 10.11
CA LYS A 153 -27.05 -0.74 11.58
C LYS A 153 -25.78 -1.39 12.09
N LYS A 154 -25.09 -0.76 13.05
CA LYS A 154 -23.93 -1.29 13.76
C LYS A 154 -24.24 -2.68 14.37
N ASN A 155 -24.20 -3.74 13.57
CA ASN A 155 -24.08 -5.06 14.09
C ASN A 155 -22.58 -5.25 14.43
N ARG A 156 -22.30 -5.27 15.73
CA ARG A 156 -20.99 -5.57 16.31
C ARG A 156 -20.61 -7.04 16.04
N GLY A 157 -20.37 -7.38 14.76
CA GLY A 157 -19.80 -8.65 14.36
C GLY A 157 -18.29 -8.55 14.31
N ARG A 158 -17.61 -9.59 14.73
CA ARG A 158 -16.15 -9.75 14.88
C ARG A 158 -15.34 -9.73 13.56
N SER A 159 -15.94 -9.52 12.42
CA SER A 159 -15.23 -9.41 11.12
C SER A 159 -15.34 -7.98 10.59
N GLY A 160 -14.22 -7.38 10.23
CA GLY A 160 -14.14 -6.04 9.62
C GLY A 160 -14.63 -6.00 8.16
N GLU A 161 -15.56 -6.87 7.79
CA GLU A 161 -16.23 -6.87 6.49
C GLU A 161 -17.31 -5.79 6.50
N SER A 162 -17.21 -4.86 5.56
CA SER A 162 -18.23 -3.85 5.31
C SER A 162 -19.58 -4.50 5.01
N ASP A 163 -20.62 -4.12 5.73
CA ASP A 163 -21.97 -4.67 5.57
C ASP A 163 -22.67 -4.05 4.35
N TYR A 164 -22.30 -4.53 3.17
CA TYR A 164 -22.93 -4.16 1.89
C TYR A 164 -24.43 -4.52 1.86
N THR A 165 -24.85 -5.51 2.63
CA THR A 165 -26.24 -5.98 2.66
C THR A 165 -27.15 -4.89 3.23
N GLY A 166 -26.70 -4.21 4.30
CA GLY A 166 -27.45 -3.11 4.89
C GLY A 166 -27.60 -1.92 3.96
N PHE A 167 -26.54 -1.59 3.19
CA PHE A 167 -26.59 -0.55 2.17
C PHE A 167 -27.59 -0.88 1.06
N ILE A 168 -27.52 -2.08 0.52
CA ILE A 168 -28.42 -2.55 -0.54
C ILE A 168 -29.89 -2.54 -0.07
N GLU A 169 -30.15 -2.99 1.15
CA GLU A 169 -31.49 -2.97 1.71
C GLU A 169 -32.01 -1.54 1.92
N GLU A 170 -31.17 -0.62 2.39
CA GLU A 170 -31.54 0.78 2.55
C GLU A 170 -31.84 1.45 1.20
N LEU A 171 -31.01 1.22 0.20
CA LEU A 171 -31.25 1.68 -1.16
C LEU A 171 -32.60 1.19 -1.70
N LYS A 172 -32.88 -0.11 -1.59
CA LYS A 172 -34.15 -0.70 -2.08
C LYS A 172 -35.36 -0.15 -1.35
N ARG A 173 -35.28 0.07 -0.04
CA ARG A 173 -36.36 0.68 0.78
C ARG A 173 -36.61 2.13 0.47
N SER A 174 -35.59 2.86 0.00
CA SER A 174 -35.62 4.28 -0.27
C SER A 174 -36.10 4.62 -1.69
N LEU A 175 -36.35 3.62 -2.55
CA LEU A 175 -36.81 3.83 -3.92
C LEU A 175 -38.27 4.33 -3.94
N PRO A 176 -38.55 5.54 -4.50
CA PRO A 176 -39.91 6.00 -4.73
C PRO A 176 -40.61 5.18 -5.82
N GLU A 177 -41.96 5.12 -5.80
CA GLU A 177 -42.75 4.44 -6.83
C GLU A 177 -42.46 4.98 -8.25
N ASN A 178 -42.16 6.26 -8.38
CA ASN A 178 -41.84 6.93 -9.65
C ASN A 178 -40.34 7.26 -9.78
N PHE A 179 -39.47 6.37 -9.32
CA PHE A 179 -38.03 6.59 -9.43
C PHE A 179 -37.57 6.50 -10.89
N SER A 180 -36.91 7.56 -11.34
CA SER A 180 -36.30 7.63 -12.67
C SER A 180 -34.98 8.37 -12.57
N PRO A 181 -33.84 7.67 -12.71
CA PRO A 181 -32.53 8.33 -12.71
C PRO A 181 -32.43 9.33 -13.86
N LYS A 182 -31.95 10.54 -13.55
CA LYS A 182 -31.79 11.61 -14.52
C LYS A 182 -30.32 11.82 -14.85
N GLY A 183 -30.04 11.83 -16.14
CA GLY A 183 -28.69 11.98 -16.69
C GLY A 183 -28.01 10.65 -17.02
N ASP A 184 -26.89 10.75 -17.70
CA ASP A 184 -26.05 9.61 -18.13
C ASP A 184 -25.00 9.33 -17.04
N PHE A 185 -25.15 8.20 -16.33
CA PHE A 185 -24.35 7.89 -15.15
C PHE A 185 -23.08 7.11 -15.47
N TYR A 186 -21.95 7.63 -14.99
CA TYR A 186 -20.64 6.96 -14.93
C TYR A 186 -20.31 6.66 -13.49
N VAL A 187 -20.27 5.38 -13.14
CA VAL A 187 -20.06 4.90 -11.75
C VAL A 187 -18.64 4.37 -11.60
N PHE A 188 -17.83 5.07 -10.83
CA PHE A 188 -16.48 4.64 -10.50
C PHE A 188 -16.50 3.88 -9.18
N VAL A 189 -16.01 2.65 -9.17
CA VAL A 189 -15.96 1.80 -7.98
C VAL A 189 -14.50 1.60 -7.58
N ASP A 190 -14.09 2.21 -6.46
CA ASP A 190 -12.74 2.01 -5.93
C ASP A 190 -12.62 0.67 -5.20
N GLU A 191 -11.43 0.07 -5.26
CA GLU A 191 -11.13 -1.27 -4.73
C GLU A 191 -12.14 -2.33 -5.21
N CYS A 192 -12.43 -2.32 -6.51
CA CYS A 192 -13.46 -3.17 -7.15
C CYS A 192 -13.19 -4.69 -7.06
N HIS A 193 -12.01 -5.09 -6.59
CA HIS A 193 -11.62 -6.49 -6.39
C HIS A 193 -12.29 -7.19 -5.21
N ARG A 194 -12.99 -6.48 -4.34
CA ARG A 194 -13.60 -7.09 -3.16
C ARG A 194 -14.80 -7.94 -3.54
N THR A 195 -14.90 -9.14 -2.96
CA THR A 195 -15.95 -10.15 -3.25
C THR A 195 -17.38 -9.64 -3.16
N GLN A 196 -17.59 -8.58 -2.37
CA GLN A 196 -18.92 -7.97 -2.24
C GLN A 196 -19.23 -6.91 -3.30
N SER A 197 -18.24 -6.49 -4.11
CA SER A 197 -18.46 -5.52 -5.19
C SER A 197 -19.47 -6.03 -6.23
N GLY A 198 -19.54 -7.33 -6.49
CA GLY A 198 -20.56 -7.93 -7.35
C GLY A 198 -21.99 -7.79 -6.85
N LYS A 199 -22.24 -7.86 -5.54
CA LYS A 199 -23.58 -7.63 -4.95
C LYS A 199 -23.94 -6.15 -5.02
N LEU A 200 -22.96 -5.26 -4.76
CA LEU A 200 -23.15 -3.83 -4.89
C LEU A 200 -23.45 -3.44 -6.34
N HIS A 201 -22.68 -3.97 -7.29
CA HIS A 201 -22.89 -3.74 -8.72
C HIS A 201 -24.31 -4.12 -9.13
N LYS A 202 -24.79 -5.33 -8.81
CA LYS A 202 -26.17 -5.78 -9.08
C LYS A 202 -27.21 -4.85 -8.47
N ALA A 203 -26.97 -4.33 -7.25
CA ALA A 203 -27.90 -3.39 -6.63
C ALA A 203 -27.89 -2.04 -7.34
N MET A 204 -26.71 -1.55 -7.68
CA MET A 204 -26.55 -0.29 -8.42
C MET A 204 -27.08 -0.39 -9.85
N GLU A 205 -26.87 -1.52 -10.53
CA GLU A 205 -27.45 -1.81 -11.85
C GLU A 205 -28.99 -1.82 -11.83
N THR A 206 -29.60 -2.31 -10.75
CA THR A 206 -31.05 -2.22 -10.55
C THR A 206 -31.53 -0.76 -10.43
N ILE A 207 -30.73 0.12 -9.85
CA ILE A 207 -31.07 1.54 -9.63
C ILE A 207 -30.67 2.37 -10.85
N LEU A 208 -29.56 2.05 -11.47
CA LEU A 208 -28.94 2.75 -12.60
C LEU A 208 -28.71 1.77 -13.76
N PRO A 209 -29.77 1.27 -14.43
CA PRO A 209 -29.66 0.18 -15.40
C PRO A 209 -28.85 0.55 -16.66
N ASN A 210 -28.72 1.82 -16.96
CA ASN A 210 -27.99 2.31 -18.12
C ASN A 210 -26.63 2.93 -17.77
N ALA A 211 -26.16 2.79 -16.49
CA ALA A 211 -24.92 3.38 -16.08
C ALA A 211 -23.70 2.59 -16.61
N THR A 212 -22.64 3.32 -16.95
CA THR A 212 -21.33 2.75 -17.28
C THR A 212 -20.51 2.59 -16.00
N PHE A 213 -20.12 1.35 -15.67
CA PHE A 213 -19.35 1.04 -14.45
C PHE A 213 -17.87 0.88 -14.77
N ILE A 214 -17.01 1.65 -14.10
CA ILE A 214 -15.55 1.57 -14.22
C ILE A 214 -14.97 1.20 -12.86
N GLY A 215 -14.38 0.01 -12.78
CA GLY A 215 -13.70 -0.47 -11.59
C GLY A 215 -12.27 0.06 -11.51
N PHE A 216 -11.86 0.52 -10.32
CA PHE A 216 -10.48 0.89 -10.01
C PHE A 216 -9.93 -0.05 -8.96
N THR A 217 -8.70 -0.52 -9.14
CA THR A 217 -8.02 -1.35 -8.14
C THR A 217 -6.53 -1.06 -8.08
N GLY A 218 -5.95 -1.16 -6.90
CA GLY A 218 -4.51 -1.04 -6.67
C GLY A 218 -3.79 -2.36 -6.57
N THR A 219 -4.53 -3.44 -6.43
CA THR A 219 -4.03 -4.79 -6.23
C THR A 219 -4.43 -5.69 -7.38
N PRO A 220 -3.66 -6.73 -7.69
CA PRO A 220 -4.07 -7.76 -8.64
C PRO A 220 -5.41 -8.38 -8.24
N LEU A 221 -6.16 -8.88 -9.21
CA LEU A 221 -7.35 -9.67 -8.94
C LEU A 221 -6.95 -11.10 -8.57
N MET A 222 -7.52 -11.65 -7.51
CA MET A 222 -7.36 -13.06 -7.16
C MET A 222 -8.01 -13.96 -8.22
N LYS A 223 -7.45 -15.14 -8.46
CA LYS A 223 -7.99 -16.11 -9.43
C LYS A 223 -9.48 -16.37 -9.25
N LYS A 224 -9.93 -16.54 -8.00
CA LYS A 224 -11.37 -16.77 -7.69
C LYS A 224 -12.26 -15.57 -8.01
N ASP A 225 -11.74 -14.35 -7.86
CA ASP A 225 -12.51 -13.10 -8.00
C ASP A 225 -12.33 -12.49 -9.39
N LYS A 226 -11.34 -12.98 -10.17
CA LYS A 226 -10.99 -12.44 -11.48
C LYS A 226 -12.14 -12.64 -12.48
N GLU A 227 -12.65 -13.85 -12.60
CA GLU A 227 -13.79 -14.16 -13.47
C GLU A 227 -15.01 -13.32 -13.07
N THR A 228 -15.38 -13.32 -11.80
CA THR A 228 -16.50 -12.53 -11.28
C THR A 228 -16.31 -11.03 -11.50
N SER A 229 -15.12 -10.49 -11.28
CA SER A 229 -14.86 -9.06 -11.47
C SER A 229 -14.89 -8.66 -12.94
N LEU A 230 -14.38 -9.52 -13.83
CA LEU A 230 -14.44 -9.31 -15.29
C LEU A 230 -15.87 -9.44 -15.82
N GLU A 231 -16.68 -10.35 -15.27
CA GLU A 231 -18.11 -10.47 -15.59
C GLU A 231 -18.91 -9.25 -15.14
N VAL A 232 -18.55 -8.67 -13.98
CA VAL A 232 -19.26 -7.56 -13.35
C VAL A 232 -18.91 -6.23 -14.00
N PHE A 233 -17.62 -5.94 -14.20
CA PHE A 233 -17.15 -4.64 -14.67
C PHE A 233 -16.76 -4.63 -16.15
N GLY A 234 -16.50 -5.76 -16.75
CA GLY A 234 -15.95 -5.87 -18.09
C GLY A 234 -14.43 -6.09 -18.11
N PRO A 235 -13.80 -6.02 -19.29
CA PRO A 235 -12.38 -6.31 -19.46
C PRO A 235 -11.48 -5.24 -18.82
N TYR A 236 -10.17 -5.54 -18.75
CA TYR A 236 -9.21 -4.53 -18.36
C TYR A 236 -9.13 -3.41 -19.40
N ILE A 237 -9.44 -2.19 -18.97
CA ILE A 237 -9.22 -0.96 -19.75
C ILE A 237 -7.73 -0.66 -19.84
N HIS A 238 -7.05 -0.70 -18.68
CA HIS A 238 -5.62 -0.45 -18.60
C HIS A 238 -5.02 -1.16 -17.39
N ARG A 239 -3.79 -1.69 -17.56
CA ARG A 239 -3.02 -2.32 -16.49
C ARG A 239 -1.69 -1.58 -16.32
N TYR A 240 -1.33 -1.35 -15.07
CA TYR A 240 -0.05 -0.80 -14.68
C TYR A 240 0.42 -1.51 -13.42
N LYS A 241 1.28 -2.50 -13.62
CA LYS A 241 1.73 -3.44 -12.60
C LYS A 241 2.80 -2.80 -11.69
N PHE A 242 3.14 -3.50 -10.62
CA PHE A 242 4.11 -3.03 -9.64
C PHE A 242 5.52 -2.88 -10.23
N ASP A 243 5.98 -3.86 -10.98
CA ASP A 243 7.29 -3.86 -11.66
C ASP A 243 7.43 -2.70 -12.67
N GLU A 244 6.36 -2.39 -13.40
CA GLU A 244 6.32 -1.23 -14.30
C GLU A 244 6.44 0.07 -13.50
N ALA A 245 5.73 0.18 -12.37
CA ALA A 245 5.73 1.37 -11.54
C ALA A 245 7.09 1.58 -10.83
N VAL A 246 7.78 0.53 -10.46
CA VAL A 246 9.16 0.57 -9.93
C VAL A 246 10.13 1.02 -11.02
N ARG A 247 10.08 0.41 -12.20
CA ARG A 247 10.92 0.79 -13.35
C ARG A 247 10.74 2.25 -13.74
N ASP A 248 9.51 2.74 -13.71
CA ASP A 248 9.17 4.13 -14.04
C ASP A 248 9.42 5.09 -12.86
N LYS A 249 9.94 4.60 -11.73
CA LYS A 249 10.19 5.37 -10.48
C LYS A 249 8.93 6.09 -9.97
N VAL A 250 7.77 5.48 -10.13
CA VAL A 250 6.48 5.98 -9.62
C VAL A 250 6.26 5.51 -8.19
N VAL A 251 6.74 4.32 -7.87
CA VAL A 251 6.83 3.76 -6.52
C VAL A 251 8.24 3.22 -6.30
N LEU A 252 8.60 3.06 -5.03
CA LEU A 252 9.87 2.44 -4.65
C LEU A 252 9.75 0.93 -4.69
N ASP A 253 10.87 0.30 -4.96
CA ASP A 253 11.02 -1.12 -4.83
C ASP A 253 11.02 -1.53 -3.34
N LEU A 254 10.72 -2.81 -3.07
CA LEU A 254 10.59 -3.35 -1.73
C LEU A 254 11.76 -4.30 -1.42
N ARG A 255 12.39 -4.10 -0.27
CA ARG A 255 13.37 -5.04 0.29
C ARG A 255 12.72 -5.83 1.41
N TYR A 256 12.91 -7.12 1.36
CA TYR A 256 12.31 -8.07 2.28
C TYR A 256 13.38 -8.74 3.16
N GLU A 257 13.10 -8.84 4.46
CA GLU A 257 13.96 -9.48 5.44
C GLU A 257 13.11 -10.32 6.39
N ALA A 258 13.29 -11.64 6.39
CA ALA A 258 12.70 -12.52 7.38
C ALA A 258 13.60 -12.56 8.62
N ARG A 259 13.04 -12.39 9.81
CA ARG A 259 13.73 -12.48 11.09
C ARG A 259 13.11 -13.54 11.97
N GLU A 260 13.87 -14.58 12.29
CA GLU A 260 13.46 -15.58 13.27
C GLU A 260 13.64 -15.00 14.68
N VAL A 261 12.54 -14.93 15.41
CA VAL A 261 12.58 -14.66 16.85
C VAL A 261 12.44 -16.01 17.55
N GLU A 262 13.52 -16.49 18.15
CA GLU A 262 13.54 -17.76 18.87
C GLU A 262 12.47 -17.74 19.95
N GLN A 263 11.52 -18.66 19.84
CA GLN A 263 10.65 -19.00 20.96
C GLN A 263 11.46 -19.86 21.93
N ASN A 264 12.27 -19.23 22.76
CA ASN A 264 12.94 -19.94 23.84
C ASN A 264 11.87 -20.50 24.79
N VAL A 265 11.47 -21.72 24.52
CA VAL A 265 10.71 -22.54 25.47
C VAL A 265 11.69 -22.91 26.61
N VAL A 266 11.90 -21.95 27.49
CA VAL A 266 12.68 -22.21 28.68
C VAL A 266 11.95 -23.28 29.49
N GLN A 267 12.45 -24.52 29.42
CA GLN A 267 12.10 -25.63 30.29
C GLN A 267 10.70 -26.25 30.11
N GLN A 268 10.29 -26.54 28.86
CA GLN A 268 9.07 -27.30 28.58
C GLN A 268 9.01 -28.59 29.40
N ASP A 269 10.12 -29.35 29.46
CA ASP A 269 10.20 -30.61 30.19
C ASP A 269 9.98 -30.49 31.72
N ARG A 270 10.47 -29.40 32.33
CA ARG A 270 10.23 -29.11 33.75
C ARG A 270 8.80 -28.68 34.02
N ILE A 271 8.19 -27.95 33.13
CA ILE A 271 6.82 -27.47 33.24
C ILE A 271 5.85 -28.64 33.06
N ASP A 272 6.08 -29.50 32.07
CA ASP A 272 5.27 -30.71 31.87
C ASP A 272 5.40 -31.70 33.04
N ALA A 273 6.59 -31.88 33.57
CA ALA A 273 6.83 -32.71 34.79
C ALA A 273 6.10 -32.12 36.00
N TRP A 274 6.13 -30.81 36.20
CA TRP A 274 5.41 -30.15 37.29
C TRP A 274 3.89 -30.27 37.10
N PHE A 275 3.36 -30.09 35.88
CA PHE A 275 1.93 -30.24 35.57
C PHE A 275 1.47 -31.67 35.85
N GLU A 276 2.21 -32.68 35.38
CA GLU A 276 1.92 -34.09 35.65
C GLU A 276 1.93 -34.42 37.14
N ALA A 277 2.88 -33.88 37.92
CA ALA A 277 2.95 -34.06 39.35
C ALA A 277 1.76 -33.42 40.09
N LYS A 278 1.34 -32.22 39.68
CA LYS A 278 0.23 -31.47 40.30
C LYS A 278 -1.16 -31.98 39.90
N THR A 279 -1.28 -32.62 38.76
CA THR A 279 -2.56 -33.18 38.26
C THR A 279 -2.72 -34.69 38.58
N ARG A 280 -1.79 -35.24 39.34
CA ARG A 280 -1.85 -36.63 39.79
C ARG A 280 -3.10 -36.86 40.66
N GLY A 281 -4.04 -37.70 40.18
CA GLY A 281 -5.32 -37.98 40.89
C GLY A 281 -6.55 -37.26 40.32
N LEU A 282 -6.41 -36.38 39.33
CA LEU A 282 -7.55 -35.78 38.64
C LEU A 282 -8.14 -36.70 37.57
N THR A 283 -9.47 -36.61 37.36
CA THR A 283 -10.15 -37.32 36.28
C THR A 283 -9.67 -36.83 34.91
N GLY A 284 -9.72 -37.68 33.90
CA GLY A 284 -9.24 -37.34 32.55
C GLY A 284 -9.85 -36.06 31.95
N VAL A 285 -11.12 -35.78 32.26
CA VAL A 285 -11.84 -34.56 31.80
C VAL A 285 -11.32 -33.31 32.51
N ALA A 286 -11.10 -33.39 33.84
CA ALA A 286 -10.53 -32.28 34.60
C ALA A 286 -9.09 -31.98 34.18
N LYS A 287 -8.31 -33.04 33.90
CA LYS A 287 -6.93 -32.91 33.40
C LYS A 287 -6.87 -32.28 32.00
N ALA A 288 -7.79 -32.65 31.12
CA ALA A 288 -7.88 -32.07 29.78
C ALA A 288 -8.23 -30.56 29.82
N LYS A 289 -9.20 -30.14 30.64
CA LYS A 289 -9.54 -28.72 30.85
C LYS A 289 -8.36 -27.94 31.46
N LEU A 290 -7.67 -28.49 32.43
CA LEU A 290 -6.47 -27.87 33.02
C LEU A 290 -5.33 -27.79 31.99
N LYS A 291 -5.13 -28.80 31.16
CA LYS A 291 -4.10 -28.79 30.10
C LYS A 291 -4.39 -27.73 29.05
N GLN A 292 -5.65 -27.51 28.70
CA GLN A 292 -6.06 -26.44 27.80
C GLN A 292 -5.81 -25.04 28.41
N ARG A 293 -6.20 -24.82 29.67
CA ARG A 293 -5.89 -23.59 30.42
C ARG A 293 -4.38 -23.35 30.56
N TRP A 294 -3.65 -24.39 30.87
CA TRP A 294 -2.20 -24.35 31.00
C TRP A 294 -1.50 -24.07 29.67
N GLY A 295 -1.98 -24.67 28.60
CA GLY A 295 -1.48 -24.38 27.25
C GLY A 295 -1.67 -22.91 26.84
N ASN A 296 -2.76 -22.27 27.25
CA ASN A 296 -3.00 -20.84 27.05
C ASN A 296 -2.05 -19.98 27.90
N LEU A 297 -1.82 -20.33 29.17
CA LEU A 297 -0.84 -19.67 30.03
C LEU A 297 0.59 -19.80 29.50
N GLN A 298 0.98 -20.98 28.99
CA GLN A 298 2.29 -21.17 28.36
C GLN A 298 2.46 -20.30 27.12
N LYS A 299 1.42 -20.22 26.26
CA LYS A 299 1.44 -19.32 25.10
C LYS A 299 1.58 -17.85 25.51
N MET A 300 0.96 -17.46 26.63
CA MET A 300 1.02 -16.09 27.14
C MET A 300 2.41 -15.76 27.71
N PHE A 301 3.07 -16.67 28.42
CA PHE A 301 4.43 -16.47 28.94
C PHE A 301 5.50 -16.52 27.83
N SER A 302 5.38 -17.44 26.88
CA SER A 302 6.28 -17.49 25.72
C SER A 302 6.08 -16.26 24.81
N SER A 303 4.87 -15.72 24.73
CA SER A 303 4.58 -14.53 23.95
C SER A 303 5.21 -13.25 24.52
N LYS A 304 5.29 -13.11 25.87
CA LYS A 304 5.93 -11.93 26.50
C LYS A 304 7.43 -11.87 26.21
N ALA A 305 8.13 -12.99 26.27
CA ALA A 305 9.55 -13.05 25.93
C ALA A 305 9.78 -12.72 24.46
N ARG A 306 8.95 -13.26 23.56
CA ARG A 306 9.00 -13.00 22.12
C ARG A 306 8.71 -11.55 21.78
N LEU A 307 7.71 -10.93 22.40
CA LEU A 307 7.40 -9.51 22.19
C LEU A 307 8.58 -8.62 22.62
N GLY A 308 9.24 -8.94 23.74
CA GLY A 308 10.42 -8.23 24.20
C GLY A 308 11.59 -8.30 23.22
N GLN A 309 11.81 -9.46 22.60
CA GLN A 309 12.84 -9.63 21.56
C GLN A 309 12.53 -8.78 20.30
N ILE A 310 11.28 -8.78 19.83
CA ILE A 310 10.84 -7.94 18.71
C ILE A 310 11.02 -6.45 19.04
N VAL A 311 10.68 -6.03 20.26
CA VAL A 311 10.87 -4.65 20.71
C VAL A 311 12.35 -4.28 20.70
N ALA A 312 13.23 -5.13 21.23
CA ALA A 312 14.68 -4.90 21.24
C ALA A 312 15.24 -4.79 19.81
N ASP A 313 14.79 -5.66 18.91
CA ASP A 313 15.17 -5.68 17.51
C ASP A 313 14.75 -4.38 16.79
N ILE A 314 13.50 -3.94 16.98
CA ILE A 314 13.02 -2.68 16.41
C ILE A 314 13.77 -1.46 16.97
N VAL A 315 14.05 -1.44 18.28
CA VAL A 315 14.83 -0.37 18.91
C VAL A 315 16.24 -0.32 18.33
N PHE A 316 16.88 -1.46 18.15
CA PHE A 316 18.20 -1.54 17.50
C PHE A 316 18.16 -1.01 16.06
N ASP A 317 17.12 -1.35 15.29
CA ASP A 317 16.93 -0.82 13.94
C ASP A 317 16.73 0.71 13.95
N MET A 318 16.04 1.27 14.96
CA MET A 318 15.87 2.73 15.09
C MET A 318 17.18 3.49 15.28
N GLU A 319 18.23 2.81 15.76
CA GLU A 319 19.56 3.39 15.96
C GLU A 319 20.50 3.15 14.77
N THR A 320 20.29 2.09 14.01
CA THR A 320 21.26 1.60 13.03
C THR A 320 20.81 1.72 11.58
N LYS A 321 19.49 1.64 11.32
CA LYS A 321 18.97 1.61 9.95
C LYS A 321 18.87 3.00 9.33
N PRO A 322 19.15 3.12 8.02
CA PRO A 322 19.00 4.39 7.29
C PRO A 322 17.61 4.99 7.47
N ARG A 323 17.53 6.31 7.54
CA ARG A 323 16.32 7.12 7.73
C ARG A 323 15.65 6.98 9.10
N LEU A 324 15.75 5.84 9.80
CA LEU A 324 15.27 5.70 11.18
C LEU A 324 16.20 6.38 12.18
N HIS A 325 17.51 6.18 12.00
CA HIS A 325 18.53 6.78 12.87
C HIS A 325 18.51 8.32 12.78
N ASP A 326 18.49 8.88 11.57
CA ASP A 326 18.55 10.32 11.32
C ASP A 326 17.19 11.05 11.43
N GLY A 327 16.11 10.31 11.73
CA GLY A 327 14.77 10.86 11.95
C GLY A 327 14.04 11.33 10.69
N ARG A 328 14.56 11.05 9.48
CA ARG A 328 13.90 11.38 8.22
C ARG A 328 12.81 10.39 7.85
N GLY A 329 12.91 9.17 8.33
CA GLY A 329 11.92 8.12 8.13
C GLY A 329 11.36 7.60 9.44
N ASN A 330 10.30 6.83 9.33
CA ASN A 330 9.64 6.18 10.44
C ASN A 330 9.15 4.77 10.06
N ALA A 331 8.50 4.10 10.99
CA ALA A 331 8.12 2.71 10.83
C ALA A 331 6.68 2.42 11.25
N MET A 332 6.15 1.31 10.72
CA MET A 332 4.86 0.74 11.15
C MET A 332 5.09 -0.67 11.66
N LEU A 333 4.45 -1.05 12.79
CA LEU A 333 4.43 -2.41 13.32
C LEU A 333 3.01 -2.96 13.23
N VAL A 334 2.85 -4.07 12.52
CA VAL A 334 1.57 -4.79 12.40
C VAL A 334 1.49 -5.86 13.46
N ALA A 335 0.64 -5.66 14.45
CA ALA A 335 0.38 -6.59 15.55
C ALA A 335 -0.79 -7.54 15.21
N GLY A 336 -0.77 -8.76 15.76
CA GLY A 336 -1.78 -9.77 15.53
C GLY A 336 -3.15 -9.47 16.16
N SER A 337 -3.18 -8.69 17.25
CA SER A 337 -4.41 -8.30 17.95
C SER A 337 -4.26 -6.94 18.62
N ILE A 338 -5.38 -6.36 19.06
CA ILE A 338 -5.37 -5.08 19.79
C ILE A 338 -4.67 -5.23 21.14
N TYR A 339 -4.89 -6.34 21.84
CA TYR A 339 -4.19 -6.65 23.08
C TYR A 339 -2.67 -6.73 22.87
N GLN A 340 -2.23 -7.42 21.83
CA GLN A 340 -0.82 -7.49 21.48
C GLN A 340 -0.23 -6.11 21.14
N ALA A 341 -0.99 -5.27 20.43
CA ALA A 341 -0.58 -3.89 20.14
C ALA A 341 -0.41 -3.06 21.44
N CYS A 342 -1.29 -3.25 22.43
CA CYS A 342 -1.18 -2.62 23.73
C CYS A 342 0.07 -3.12 24.49
N LYS A 343 0.38 -4.41 24.43
CA LYS A 343 1.59 -4.97 25.06
C LYS A 343 2.87 -4.48 24.39
N PHE A 344 2.92 -4.37 23.06
CA PHE A 344 4.02 -3.73 22.36
C PHE A 344 4.20 -2.27 22.80
N TYR A 345 3.11 -1.51 22.85
CA TYR A 345 3.15 -0.13 23.30
C TYR A 345 3.71 0.00 24.72
N GLU A 346 3.26 -0.82 25.67
CA GLU A 346 3.73 -0.83 27.04
C GLU A 346 5.25 -1.07 27.10
N LEU A 347 5.76 -2.07 26.36
CA LEU A 347 7.18 -2.37 26.29
C LEU A 347 7.98 -1.22 25.66
N PHE A 348 7.49 -0.60 24.59
CA PHE A 348 8.16 0.56 23.98
C PHE A 348 8.21 1.79 24.91
N GLN A 349 7.28 1.93 25.87
CA GLN A 349 7.36 3.00 26.87
C GLN A 349 8.54 2.84 27.86
N GLU A 350 9.15 1.67 27.91
CA GLU A 350 10.36 1.40 28.70
C GLU A 350 11.66 1.63 27.90
N THR A 351 11.55 2.02 26.63
CA THR A 351 12.66 2.23 25.70
C THR A 351 12.80 3.72 25.28
N GLU A 352 13.75 4.00 24.42
CA GLU A 352 13.96 5.33 23.81
C GLU A 352 12.82 5.79 22.90
N LEU A 353 11.90 4.88 22.54
CA LEU A 353 10.67 5.18 21.81
C LEU A 353 9.54 5.69 22.71
N LYS A 354 9.81 5.89 24.01
CA LYS A 354 8.86 6.49 24.95
C LYS A 354 8.36 7.82 24.44
N GLY A 355 7.04 7.93 24.25
CA GLY A 355 6.38 9.11 23.71
C GLY A 355 6.55 9.32 22.20
N LYS A 356 7.33 8.46 21.49
CA LYS A 356 7.54 8.50 20.04
C LYS A 356 6.84 7.36 19.30
N CYS A 357 6.01 6.59 19.98
CA CYS A 357 5.17 5.55 19.40
C CYS A 357 3.72 5.69 19.83
N ALA A 358 2.80 5.20 19.01
CA ALA A 358 1.36 5.23 19.31
C ALA A 358 0.65 4.03 18.67
N ILE A 359 -0.47 3.61 19.29
CA ILE A 359 -1.37 2.60 18.72
C ILE A 359 -2.44 3.31 17.89
N VAL A 360 -2.67 2.83 16.68
CA VAL A 360 -3.79 3.28 15.82
C VAL A 360 -4.60 2.06 15.38
N THR A 361 -5.77 1.92 15.96
CA THR A 361 -6.68 0.79 15.72
C THR A 361 -8.12 1.27 15.60
N SER A 362 -9.05 0.36 15.26
CA SER A 362 -10.48 0.62 15.26
C SER A 362 -11.13 0.46 16.66
N TYR A 363 -10.33 0.27 17.68
CA TYR A 363 -10.82 0.10 19.05
C TYR A 363 -11.36 1.44 19.60
N GLU A 364 -12.62 1.45 19.98
CA GLU A 364 -13.25 2.54 20.71
C GLU A 364 -13.51 2.04 22.15
N PRO A 365 -12.71 2.46 23.13
CA PRO A 365 -12.84 1.96 24.51
C PRO A 365 -14.18 2.37 25.11
N ALA A 366 -14.96 1.41 25.58
CA ALA A 366 -16.22 1.66 26.28
C ALA A 366 -16.17 1.02 27.67
N VAL A 367 -16.66 1.76 28.68
CA VAL A 367 -16.74 1.27 30.07
C VAL A 367 -17.61 0.01 30.18
N GLY A 368 -18.53 -0.20 29.23
CA GLY A 368 -19.36 -1.40 29.14
C GLY A 368 -18.58 -2.67 28.75
N ASP A 369 -17.45 -2.54 28.06
CA ASP A 369 -16.64 -3.68 27.63
C ASP A 369 -15.99 -4.40 28.83
N ILE A 370 -15.79 -3.69 29.94
CA ILE A 370 -15.25 -4.23 31.21
C ILE A 370 -16.33 -4.94 32.06
N ARG A 371 -17.63 -4.63 31.83
CA ARG A 371 -18.74 -5.09 32.70
C ARG A 371 -19.50 -6.31 32.18
N THR A 372 -19.30 -6.73 30.95
CA THR A 372 -20.16 -7.71 30.25
C THR A 372 -19.61 -9.13 30.23
N GLU A 373 -18.41 -9.39 30.71
CA GLU A 373 -17.85 -10.73 30.75
C GLU A 373 -17.96 -11.32 32.16
N THR A 374 -19.02 -12.07 32.36
CA THR A 374 -19.20 -12.90 33.56
C THR A 374 -18.38 -14.20 33.44
N VAL A 375 -17.41 -14.33 34.34
CA VAL A 375 -16.84 -15.58 34.81
C VAL A 375 -16.03 -16.45 33.83
N GLY A 376 -14.78 -16.05 33.61
CA GLY A 376 -13.73 -16.92 33.07
C GLY A 376 -12.38 -16.23 33.21
N ASP A 377 -11.64 -16.59 34.18
CA ASP A 377 -10.47 -15.95 34.83
C ASP A 377 -9.40 -15.27 33.94
N ASP A 378 -9.22 -15.65 32.66
CA ASP A 378 -8.10 -15.16 31.84
C ASP A 378 -8.51 -14.11 30.80
N GLY A 379 -9.74 -14.15 30.28
CA GLY A 379 -10.23 -13.20 29.28
C GLY A 379 -10.60 -11.83 29.87
N GLU A 380 -11.04 -11.79 31.12
CA GLU A 380 -11.33 -10.53 31.84
C GLU A 380 -10.06 -9.72 32.08
N THR A 381 -8.95 -10.38 32.36
CA THR A 381 -7.67 -9.73 32.62
C THR A 381 -7.11 -9.05 31.36
N GLU A 382 -7.21 -9.69 30.19
CA GLU A 382 -6.72 -9.14 28.92
C GLU A 382 -7.53 -7.91 28.48
N ALA A 383 -8.85 -7.94 28.61
CA ALA A 383 -9.71 -6.82 28.23
C ALA A 383 -9.50 -5.59 29.14
N VAL A 384 -9.30 -5.82 30.45
CA VAL A 384 -9.01 -4.76 31.40
C VAL A 384 -7.63 -4.14 31.13
N GLU A 385 -6.60 -4.96 30.99
CA GLU A 385 -5.25 -4.48 30.67
C GLU A 385 -5.21 -3.71 29.35
N GLN A 386 -5.90 -4.21 28.32
CA GLN A 386 -6.02 -3.54 27.03
C GLN A 386 -6.67 -2.15 27.19
N TYR A 387 -7.76 -2.06 27.95
CA TYR A 387 -8.45 -0.81 28.22
C TYR A 387 -7.55 0.17 28.97
N GLU A 388 -6.92 -0.25 30.04
CA GLU A 388 -6.04 0.59 30.87
C GLU A 388 -4.86 1.15 30.09
N ILE A 389 -4.15 0.30 29.32
CA ILE A 389 -3.02 0.73 28.50
C ILE A 389 -3.48 1.72 27.44
N TYR A 390 -4.61 1.43 26.76
CA TYR A 390 -5.14 2.28 25.72
C TYR A 390 -5.59 3.65 26.24
N MET A 391 -6.30 3.67 27.38
CA MET A 391 -6.73 4.92 28.04
C MET A 391 -5.54 5.75 28.53
N LYS A 392 -4.51 5.10 29.06
CA LYS A 392 -3.25 5.76 29.45
C LYS A 392 -2.57 6.41 28.25
N MET A 393 -2.54 5.73 27.11
CA MET A 393 -2.00 6.27 25.86
C MET A 393 -2.79 7.49 25.38
N LEU A 394 -4.12 7.46 25.44
CA LEU A 394 -4.98 8.57 25.00
C LEU A 394 -4.77 9.84 25.84
N GLY A 395 -4.35 9.71 27.12
CA GLY A 395 -4.12 10.86 28.00
C GLY A 395 -5.34 11.75 28.19
N GLY A 396 -6.54 11.15 28.16
CA GLY A 396 -7.81 11.88 28.31
C GLY A 396 -8.36 12.46 27.00
N LYS A 397 -7.69 12.27 25.87
CA LYS A 397 -8.18 12.70 24.56
C LYS A 397 -9.21 11.73 23.99
N ASP A 398 -10.11 12.25 23.16
CA ASP A 398 -10.97 11.41 22.34
C ASP A 398 -10.16 10.59 21.33
N PRO A 399 -10.48 9.28 21.12
CA PRO A 399 -9.71 8.41 20.22
C PRO A 399 -9.54 8.96 18.79
N LYS A 400 -10.57 9.58 18.23
CA LYS A 400 -10.52 10.14 16.87
C LYS A 400 -9.63 11.37 16.78
N THR A 401 -9.68 12.23 17.79
CA THR A 401 -8.82 13.41 17.89
C THR A 401 -7.37 13.01 18.08
N PHE A 402 -7.09 12.05 18.98
CA PHE A 402 -5.76 11.49 19.18
C PHE A 402 -5.19 10.88 17.91
N GLU A 403 -5.97 10.05 17.22
CA GLU A 403 -5.56 9.43 15.97
C GLU A 403 -5.20 10.45 14.90
N LYS A 404 -6.00 11.50 14.75
CA LYS A 404 -5.74 12.58 13.79
C LYS A 404 -4.40 13.27 14.07
N GLU A 405 -4.13 13.62 15.32
CA GLU A 405 -2.86 14.24 15.74
C GLU A 405 -1.67 13.32 15.51
N VAL A 406 -1.80 12.04 15.85
CA VAL A 406 -0.75 11.03 15.68
C VAL A 406 -0.43 10.82 14.20
N LYS A 407 -1.45 10.69 13.33
CA LYS A 407 -1.26 10.56 11.88
C LYS A 407 -0.56 11.80 11.30
N GLU A 408 -0.97 12.99 11.73
CA GLU A 408 -0.36 14.24 11.27
C GLU A 408 1.11 14.35 11.69
N LYS A 409 1.44 14.00 12.94
CA LYS A 409 2.82 13.94 13.43
C LYS A 409 3.64 12.89 12.69
N PHE A 410 3.09 11.72 12.45
CA PHE A 410 3.76 10.64 11.74
C PHE A 410 4.18 11.04 10.31
N ILE A 411 3.34 11.84 9.63
CA ILE A 411 3.65 12.32 8.29
C ILE A 411 4.59 13.54 8.32
N LYS A 412 4.33 14.52 9.21
CA LYS A 412 5.03 15.81 9.18
C LYS A 412 6.26 15.89 10.08
N GLN A 413 6.34 15.04 11.08
CA GLN A 413 7.36 15.06 12.13
C GLN A 413 7.86 13.64 12.45
N PRO A 414 8.45 12.93 11.48
CA PRO A 414 8.85 11.52 11.63
C PRO A 414 9.81 11.29 12.79
N GLU A 415 10.62 12.27 13.15
CA GLU A 415 11.51 12.24 14.30
C GLU A 415 10.75 12.19 15.64
N GLN A 416 9.59 12.84 15.73
CA GLN A 416 8.77 12.88 16.95
C GLN A 416 7.78 11.71 17.04
N MET A 417 7.38 11.14 15.91
CA MET A 417 6.52 9.95 15.85
C MET A 417 7.21 8.89 14.99
N LYS A 418 8.06 8.10 15.64
CA LYS A 418 8.93 7.13 14.96
C LYS A 418 8.22 5.81 14.62
N LEU A 419 7.21 5.42 15.42
CA LEU A 419 6.57 4.10 15.24
C LEU A 419 5.05 4.17 15.42
N LEU A 420 4.31 3.66 14.44
CA LEU A 420 2.88 3.37 14.58
C LEU A 420 2.68 1.87 14.77
N ILE A 421 1.94 1.50 15.83
CA ILE A 421 1.53 0.12 16.08
C ILE A 421 0.09 -0.01 15.60
N VAL A 422 -0.13 -0.91 14.63
CA VAL A 422 -1.43 -1.09 13.96
C VAL A 422 -1.83 -2.56 13.97
N VAL A 423 -3.11 -2.84 13.76
CA VAL A 423 -3.61 -4.22 13.59
C VAL A 423 -4.13 -4.43 12.18
N ASP A 424 -5.13 -3.65 11.75
CA ASP A 424 -5.69 -3.65 10.40
C ASP A 424 -5.85 -2.23 9.85
N LYS A 425 -6.07 -1.27 10.76
CA LYS A 425 -6.26 0.13 10.41
C LYS A 425 -4.95 0.71 9.87
N LEU A 426 -5.04 1.64 8.93
CA LEU A 426 -3.93 2.27 8.20
C LEU A 426 -3.18 1.36 7.20
N LEU A 427 -3.39 0.06 7.21
CA LEU A 427 -2.81 -0.82 6.18
C LEU A 427 -3.40 -0.57 4.79
N THR A 428 -4.54 0.11 4.73
CA THR A 428 -5.20 0.52 3.48
C THR A 428 -5.55 2.01 3.54
N GLY A 429 -5.37 2.72 2.44
CA GLY A 429 -5.80 4.12 2.30
C GLY A 429 -4.90 5.17 2.96
N PHE A 430 -4.05 4.80 3.90
CA PHE A 430 -3.15 5.74 4.57
C PHE A 430 -1.92 6.03 3.72
N ASP A 431 -1.70 7.30 3.41
CA ASP A 431 -0.54 7.77 2.64
C ASP A 431 0.44 8.48 3.58
N ALA A 432 1.60 7.85 3.79
CA ALA A 432 2.66 8.35 4.66
C ALA A 432 4.01 8.17 3.97
N PRO A 433 4.46 9.14 3.17
CA PRO A 433 5.73 9.08 2.47
C PRO A 433 6.93 8.77 3.38
N PRO A 434 7.05 9.31 4.62
CA PRO A 434 8.17 8.98 5.51
C PRO A 434 8.20 7.53 6.00
N ALA A 435 7.08 6.76 5.92
CA ALA A 435 7.05 5.36 6.32
C ALA A 435 8.02 4.53 5.46
N THR A 436 9.14 4.13 6.05
CA THR A 436 10.23 3.44 5.36
C THR A 436 10.29 1.96 5.72
N TYR A 437 9.94 1.60 6.96
CA TYR A 437 9.98 0.23 7.47
C TYR A 437 8.61 -0.27 7.89
N LEU A 438 8.29 -1.49 7.51
CA LEU A 438 7.10 -2.22 7.92
C LEU A 438 7.50 -3.50 8.63
N TYR A 439 7.28 -3.56 9.94
CA TYR A 439 7.46 -4.75 10.74
C TYR A 439 6.17 -5.54 10.83
N ILE A 440 6.19 -6.85 10.55
CA ILE A 440 4.99 -7.68 10.50
C ILE A 440 5.08 -8.79 11.54
N ASP A 441 4.25 -8.72 12.58
CA ASP A 441 4.04 -9.79 13.57
C ASP A 441 2.59 -10.27 13.55
N LYS A 442 2.04 -10.43 12.34
CA LYS A 442 0.68 -10.90 12.09
C LYS A 442 0.67 -11.86 10.92
N SER A 443 -0.03 -12.99 11.04
CA SER A 443 -0.29 -13.85 9.88
C SER A 443 -1.22 -13.11 8.93
N MET A 444 -0.72 -12.75 7.77
CA MET A 444 -1.42 -12.01 6.71
C MET A 444 -1.31 -12.77 5.40
N ARG A 445 -2.34 -12.67 4.57
CA ARG A 445 -2.37 -13.30 3.25
C ARG A 445 -3.05 -12.38 2.23
N ASP A 446 -2.82 -12.65 0.96
CA ASP A 446 -3.56 -12.06 -0.15
C ASP A 446 -3.59 -10.52 -0.15
N HIS A 447 -4.75 -9.94 -0.39
CA HIS A 447 -4.94 -8.49 -0.46
C HIS A 447 -4.48 -7.74 0.78
N SER A 448 -4.68 -8.32 1.98
CA SER A 448 -4.28 -7.66 3.22
C SER A 448 -2.77 -7.51 3.32
N LEU A 449 -2.03 -8.53 2.94
CA LEU A 449 -0.57 -8.48 2.88
C LEU A 449 -0.09 -7.52 1.79
N PHE A 450 -0.64 -7.63 0.57
CA PHE A 450 -0.29 -6.74 -0.54
C PHE A 450 -0.51 -5.26 -0.18
N GLN A 451 -1.66 -4.95 0.44
CA GLN A 451 -2.00 -3.60 0.85
C GLN A 451 -1.07 -3.06 1.95
N ALA A 452 -0.64 -3.93 2.88
CA ALA A 452 0.30 -3.57 3.94
C ALA A 452 1.69 -3.25 3.39
N ILE A 453 2.25 -4.12 2.54
CA ILE A 453 3.60 -3.94 2.00
C ILE A 453 3.71 -2.69 1.12
N CYS A 454 2.64 -2.32 0.41
CA CYS A 454 2.58 -1.10 -0.37
C CYS A 454 2.47 0.19 0.48
N ARG A 455 2.53 0.13 1.81
CA ARG A 455 2.57 1.36 2.65
C ARG A 455 3.94 2.02 2.64
N VAL A 456 5.00 1.24 2.51
CA VAL A 456 6.38 1.72 2.59
C VAL A 456 7.03 1.99 1.23
N ASN A 457 6.35 1.73 0.12
CA ASN A 457 6.86 1.93 -1.23
C ASN A 457 6.68 3.37 -1.79
N ARG A 458 6.31 4.33 -0.94
CA ARG A 458 6.10 5.72 -1.34
C ARG A 458 7.42 6.46 -1.52
N LEU A 459 7.49 7.31 -2.54
CA LEU A 459 8.59 8.25 -2.72
C LEU A 459 8.60 9.27 -1.59
N ASP A 460 9.78 9.57 -1.07
CA ASP A 460 9.98 10.58 -0.02
C ASP A 460 11.41 11.12 -0.07
N GLY A 461 11.65 12.12 -0.92
CA GLY A 461 12.98 12.63 -1.20
C GLY A 461 13.82 11.69 -2.06
N GLU A 462 15.09 12.07 -2.29
CA GLU A 462 16.05 11.29 -3.08
C GLU A 462 16.76 10.22 -2.25
N ASP A 463 16.74 10.36 -0.94
CA ASP A 463 17.42 9.49 0.02
C ASP A 463 16.60 8.25 0.41
N LYS A 464 15.34 8.16 0.01
CA LYS A 464 14.52 6.97 0.18
C LYS A 464 14.56 6.11 -1.08
N GLU A 465 15.42 5.12 -1.08
CA GLU A 465 15.62 4.23 -2.23
C GLU A 465 14.66 3.04 -2.25
N PHE A 466 14.31 2.53 -1.05
CA PHE A 466 13.50 1.31 -0.88
C PHE A 466 12.46 1.47 0.22
N GLY A 467 11.40 0.65 0.15
CA GLY A 467 10.60 0.28 1.30
C GLY A 467 11.10 -1.04 1.89
N TYR A 468 11.20 -1.11 3.22
CA TYR A 468 11.73 -2.30 3.91
C TYR A 468 10.59 -3.04 4.63
N ILE A 469 10.55 -4.36 4.45
CA ILE A 469 9.58 -5.24 5.08
C ILE A 469 10.35 -6.23 5.95
N ILE A 470 10.09 -6.16 7.25
CA ILE A 470 10.69 -7.05 8.25
C ILE A 470 9.60 -7.99 8.76
N ASP A 471 9.79 -9.27 8.54
CA ASP A 471 8.78 -10.29 8.83
C ASP A 471 9.21 -11.20 9.98
N TYR A 472 8.41 -11.19 11.07
CA TYR A 472 8.60 -12.05 12.23
C TYR A 472 7.69 -13.29 12.23
N LYS A 473 6.90 -13.50 11.18
CA LYS A 473 5.94 -14.62 11.03
C LYS A 473 6.32 -15.59 9.94
N ASP A 474 7.46 -15.31 9.26
CA ASP A 474 7.96 -16.15 8.18
C ASP A 474 6.91 -16.38 7.07
N LEU A 475 6.23 -15.29 6.73
CA LEU A 475 5.17 -15.29 5.72
C LEU A 475 5.69 -15.71 4.34
N PHE A 476 7.00 -15.58 4.12
CA PHE A 476 7.67 -15.76 2.83
C PHE A 476 8.78 -16.84 2.86
N ARG A 477 8.82 -17.71 3.86
CA ARG A 477 9.83 -18.78 4.03
C ARG A 477 9.99 -19.67 2.79
N SER A 478 8.95 -19.78 1.99
CA SER A 478 8.99 -20.48 0.72
C SER A 478 9.73 -19.74 -0.38
N LEU A 479 10.09 -18.46 -0.21
CA LEU A 479 10.83 -17.68 -1.20
C LEU A 479 12.30 -18.07 -1.32
N GLU A 480 12.99 -18.38 -0.20
CA GLU A 480 14.39 -18.80 -0.22
C GLU A 480 14.58 -20.22 -0.79
N ASN A 481 13.58 -21.08 -0.62
CA ASN A 481 13.61 -22.47 -1.11
C ASN A 481 12.96 -22.67 -2.49
N ALA A 482 12.30 -21.66 -3.05
CA ALA A 482 11.46 -21.77 -4.24
C ALA A 482 11.88 -20.89 -5.40
N VAL A 483 13.17 -20.70 -5.61
CA VAL A 483 13.70 -20.14 -6.87
C VAL A 483 13.34 -21.05 -8.08
N ALA A 484 12.96 -22.31 -7.83
CA ALA A 484 12.48 -23.23 -8.85
C ALA A 484 10.95 -23.40 -8.91
N ASP A 485 10.21 -23.17 -7.79
CA ASP A 485 8.75 -23.33 -7.72
C ASP A 485 8.12 -22.16 -6.96
N TYR A 486 7.67 -21.17 -7.68
CA TYR A 486 7.00 -19.95 -7.23
C TYR A 486 5.64 -20.20 -6.54
N THR A 487 5.64 -20.82 -5.38
CA THR A 487 4.44 -20.92 -4.56
C THR A 487 4.75 -20.59 -3.12
N SER A 488 4.93 -19.29 -2.83
CA SER A 488 4.71 -18.90 -1.46
C SER A 488 3.22 -18.98 -1.20
N GLU A 489 2.78 -19.76 -0.22
CA GLU A 489 1.37 -19.87 0.19
C GLU A 489 0.70 -18.50 0.39
N ALA A 490 1.50 -17.43 0.59
CA ALA A 490 1.04 -16.07 0.81
C ALA A 490 0.40 -15.40 -0.43
N PHE A 491 0.71 -15.86 -1.66
CA PHE A 491 0.20 -15.29 -2.92
C PHE A 491 -0.33 -16.33 -3.90
N ASP A 492 -0.60 -17.55 -3.46
CA ASP A 492 -1.10 -18.65 -4.32
C ASP A 492 -2.42 -18.34 -5.04
N CYS A 493 -3.18 -17.40 -4.49
CA CYS A 493 -4.46 -16.98 -5.06
C CYS A 493 -4.34 -16.03 -6.25
N TYR A 494 -3.13 -15.55 -6.58
CA TYR A 494 -2.89 -14.66 -7.72
C TYR A 494 -2.31 -15.40 -8.93
N ASP A 495 -2.42 -14.81 -10.12
CA ASP A 495 -1.66 -15.26 -11.28
C ASP A 495 -0.19 -14.87 -11.11
N LYS A 496 0.72 -15.78 -11.40
CA LYS A 496 2.18 -15.58 -11.25
C LYS A 496 2.69 -14.32 -11.96
N GLU A 497 2.17 -14.07 -13.17
CA GLU A 497 2.52 -12.89 -13.97
C GLU A 497 2.12 -11.56 -13.33
N ASP A 498 1.10 -11.59 -12.44
CA ASP A 498 0.56 -10.38 -11.83
C ASP A 498 1.32 -9.97 -10.57
N VAL A 499 2.07 -10.88 -9.96
CA VAL A 499 2.85 -10.66 -8.72
C VAL A 499 4.36 -10.85 -8.90
N SER A 500 4.82 -11.25 -10.07
CA SER A 500 6.24 -11.56 -10.34
C SER A 500 7.20 -10.43 -9.98
N GLY A 501 6.81 -9.19 -10.22
CA GLY A 501 7.65 -8.03 -9.91
C GLY A 501 7.78 -7.70 -8.41
N LEU A 502 6.91 -8.24 -7.55
CA LEU A 502 6.97 -8.05 -6.10
C LEU A 502 7.99 -8.95 -5.41
N LEU A 503 8.24 -10.11 -6.00
CA LEU A 503 8.95 -11.23 -5.41
C LEU A 503 10.19 -11.64 -6.23
N THR A 504 10.80 -10.71 -6.95
CA THR A 504 12.00 -10.98 -7.74
C THR A 504 13.15 -11.37 -6.81
N ASP A 505 13.78 -12.51 -7.04
CA ASP A 505 15.06 -12.85 -6.43
C ASP A 505 16.12 -11.87 -6.93
N ARG A 506 16.47 -10.96 -6.02
CA ARG A 506 17.40 -9.87 -6.32
C ARG A 506 18.84 -10.27 -6.15
N LEU A 507 19.09 -11.36 -5.43
CA LEU A 507 20.44 -11.81 -5.18
C LEU A 507 21.08 -12.31 -6.49
N ASP A 508 20.36 -13.15 -7.24
CA ASP A 508 20.84 -13.63 -8.54
C ASP A 508 20.92 -12.51 -9.56
N LYS A 509 19.94 -11.63 -9.61
CA LYS A 509 19.96 -10.47 -10.50
C LYS A 509 21.04 -9.46 -10.12
N ALA A 510 21.27 -9.21 -8.83
CA ALA A 510 22.35 -8.36 -8.36
C ALA A 510 23.72 -8.98 -8.66
N LYS A 511 23.83 -10.31 -8.59
CA LYS A 511 25.04 -11.06 -8.92
C LYS A 511 25.35 -10.98 -10.41
N GLU A 512 24.34 -11.18 -11.27
CA GLU A 512 24.44 -10.99 -12.71
C GLU A 512 24.84 -9.55 -13.06
N GLN A 513 24.20 -8.54 -12.47
CA GLN A 513 24.56 -7.14 -12.65
C GLN A 513 25.98 -6.81 -12.18
N LEU A 514 26.43 -7.40 -11.08
CA LEU A 514 27.80 -7.27 -10.60
C LEU A 514 28.80 -7.91 -11.56
N GLU A 515 28.51 -9.10 -12.07
CA GLU A 515 29.34 -9.79 -13.06
C GLU A 515 29.45 -8.99 -14.36
N ASP A 516 28.32 -8.47 -14.87
CA ASP A 516 28.27 -7.60 -16.06
C ASP A 516 29.07 -6.30 -15.85
N SER A 517 28.90 -5.66 -14.67
CA SER A 517 29.63 -4.44 -14.33
C SER A 517 31.12 -4.67 -14.18
N LEU A 518 31.52 -5.79 -13.60
CA LEU A 518 32.93 -6.19 -13.50
C LEU A 518 33.56 -6.50 -14.87
N GLU A 519 32.82 -7.15 -15.77
CA GLU A 519 33.27 -7.41 -17.14
C GLU A 519 33.41 -6.09 -17.91
N ALA A 520 32.45 -5.20 -17.83
CA ALA A 520 32.50 -3.87 -18.44
C ALA A 520 33.67 -3.02 -17.90
N LEU A 521 33.93 -3.09 -16.58
CA LEU A 521 35.04 -2.41 -15.94
C LEU A 521 36.38 -2.96 -16.41
N ARG A 522 36.51 -4.28 -16.53
CA ARG A 522 37.69 -4.93 -17.07
C ARG A 522 37.96 -4.51 -18.53
N ALA A 523 36.92 -4.48 -19.34
CA ALA A 523 37.01 -4.04 -20.74
C ALA A 523 37.41 -2.55 -20.83
N LEU A 524 36.87 -1.69 -19.97
CA LEU A 524 37.24 -0.27 -19.89
C LEU A 524 38.72 -0.08 -19.51
N CYS A 525 39.27 -0.94 -18.66
CA CYS A 525 40.65 -0.90 -18.18
C CYS A 525 41.63 -1.73 -19.04
N GLU A 526 41.15 -2.47 -20.04
CA GLU A 526 42.00 -3.29 -20.90
C GLU A 526 43.10 -2.50 -21.64
N PRO A 527 42.82 -1.27 -22.18
CA PRO A 527 43.80 -0.48 -22.88
C PRO A 527 44.90 0.15 -22.01
N VAL A 528 44.81 0.05 -20.69
CA VAL A 528 45.85 0.55 -19.77
C VAL A 528 47.16 -0.16 -20.04
N ALA A 529 48.22 0.61 -20.26
CA ALA A 529 49.57 0.06 -20.57
C ALA A 529 50.16 -0.74 -19.38
N PRO A 530 50.90 -1.84 -19.65
CA PRO A 530 51.65 -2.53 -18.59
C PRO A 530 52.73 -1.61 -17.99
N PRO A 531 53.05 -1.75 -16.70
CA PRO A 531 52.70 -2.83 -15.78
C PRO A 531 51.31 -2.78 -15.13
N LYS A 532 50.45 -1.78 -15.47
CA LYS A 532 49.11 -1.59 -14.91
C LYS A 532 49.14 -1.30 -13.41
N ASP A 533 50.05 -0.43 -13.03
CA ASP A 533 50.09 0.13 -11.66
C ASP A 533 49.12 1.31 -11.51
N MET A 534 49.01 1.87 -10.30
CA MET A 534 48.13 2.99 -10.02
C MET A 534 48.39 4.21 -10.90
N VAL A 535 49.64 4.45 -11.28
CA VAL A 535 50.05 5.59 -12.11
C VAL A 535 49.58 5.41 -13.54
N ASP A 536 49.66 4.18 -14.08
CA ASP A 536 49.18 3.85 -15.42
C ASP A 536 47.67 4.05 -15.55
N TYR A 537 46.91 3.62 -14.54
CA TYR A 537 45.47 3.90 -14.50
C TYR A 537 45.18 5.39 -14.40
N TYR A 538 45.96 6.11 -13.59
CA TYR A 538 45.78 7.55 -13.45
C TYR A 538 46.05 8.29 -14.77
N HIS A 539 47.10 7.91 -15.46
CA HIS A 539 47.42 8.47 -16.78
C HIS A 539 46.35 8.16 -17.81
N TYR A 540 45.83 6.95 -17.81
CA TYR A 540 44.77 6.55 -18.73
C TYR A 540 43.46 7.29 -18.57
N PHE A 541 43.08 7.59 -17.33
CA PHE A 541 41.82 8.26 -17.01
C PHE A 541 41.92 9.78 -16.86
N CYS A 542 43.10 10.29 -16.55
CA CYS A 542 43.28 11.74 -16.25
C CYS A 542 44.26 12.44 -17.19
N GLY A 543 45.05 11.69 -17.97
CA GLY A 543 46.13 12.24 -18.80
C GLY A 543 47.51 12.03 -18.21
N ALA A 544 48.55 12.04 -19.07
CA ALA A 544 49.93 11.68 -18.71
C ALA A 544 50.74 12.85 -18.13
N ASN A 545 50.23 14.07 -18.23
CA ASN A 545 51.02 15.27 -17.86
C ASN A 545 50.74 15.64 -16.39
N THR A 546 51.62 15.12 -15.50
CA THR A 546 51.47 15.30 -14.04
C THR A 546 51.98 16.65 -13.54
N GLU A 547 52.69 17.45 -14.34
CA GLU A 547 53.27 18.73 -13.91
C GLU A 547 52.44 19.95 -14.32
N ALA A 548 51.55 19.85 -15.27
CA ALA A 548 50.59 20.85 -15.65
C ALA A 548 49.23 20.17 -15.83
N PHE A 549 48.24 20.59 -15.07
CA PHE A 549 46.86 20.23 -15.33
C PHE A 549 46.50 20.63 -16.77
N ASP A 550 46.64 19.71 -17.71
CA ASP A 550 46.17 19.92 -19.06
C ASP A 550 44.65 19.70 -19.09
N LEU A 551 43.94 20.83 -19.14
CA LEU A 551 42.48 20.84 -19.14
C LEU A 551 41.92 20.12 -20.39
N ASP A 552 42.62 20.17 -21.51
CA ASP A 552 42.21 19.58 -22.76
C ASP A 552 42.27 18.02 -22.64
N GLU A 553 43.37 17.47 -22.08
CA GLU A 553 43.45 16.02 -21.79
C GLU A 553 42.42 15.55 -20.76
N LEU A 554 42.13 16.38 -19.77
CA LEU A 554 41.08 16.07 -18.80
C LEU A 554 39.68 16.05 -19.42
N GLU A 555 39.38 17.00 -20.31
CA GLU A 555 38.10 17.01 -21.04
C GLU A 555 38.00 15.80 -22.01
N GLU A 556 39.06 15.50 -22.72
CA GLU A 556 39.09 14.36 -23.66
C GLU A 556 38.87 13.00 -22.96
N ASN A 557 39.36 12.85 -21.72
CA ASN A 557 39.22 11.63 -20.93
C ASN A 557 37.96 11.64 -20.02
N MET A 558 37.17 12.72 -20.01
CA MET A 558 35.94 12.83 -19.21
C MET A 558 34.94 11.70 -19.45
N PRO A 559 34.66 11.27 -20.69
CA PRO A 559 33.75 10.14 -20.94
C PRO A 559 34.22 8.83 -20.31
N LYS A 560 35.52 8.56 -20.27
CA LYS A 560 36.09 7.35 -19.64
C LYS A 560 35.89 7.39 -18.12
N ARG A 561 36.09 8.56 -17.50
CA ARG A 561 35.87 8.74 -16.05
C ARG A 561 34.40 8.61 -15.68
N GLU A 562 33.49 9.20 -16.46
CA GLU A 562 32.04 9.03 -16.23
C GLU A 562 31.63 7.57 -16.33
N GLN A 563 32.17 6.85 -17.31
CA GLN A 563 31.91 5.43 -17.45
C GLN A 563 32.47 4.62 -16.27
N LEU A 564 33.69 4.94 -15.81
CA LEU A 564 34.29 4.34 -14.62
C LEU A 564 33.42 4.54 -13.38
N TYR A 565 32.96 5.78 -13.13
CA TYR A 565 32.12 6.11 -11.99
C TYR A 565 30.76 5.39 -12.06
N ASN A 566 30.14 5.34 -13.23
CA ASN A 566 28.86 4.66 -13.42
C ASN A 566 28.95 3.13 -13.24
N LEU A 567 30.08 2.52 -13.58
CA LEU A 567 30.30 1.08 -13.40
C LEU A 567 30.73 0.71 -11.98
N SER A 568 31.32 1.64 -11.24
CA SER A 568 31.80 1.41 -9.86
C SER A 568 30.79 1.77 -8.78
N ALA A 569 29.72 2.50 -9.13
CA ALA A 569 28.61 2.83 -8.24
C ALA A 569 27.56 1.71 -8.20
#